data_1ad3530e616930468e815cc749a02dfd
#
_entry.id   1ad3530e616930468e815cc749a02dfd
#
_cell.length_a   1.000
_cell.length_b   1.000
_cell.length_c   1.000
_cell.angle_alpha   90.00
_cell.angle_beta   90.00
_cell.angle_gamma   90.00
#
_symmetry.space_group_name_H-M   'P 1'
#
loop_
_entity.id
_entity.type
_entity.pdbx_description
1 polymer ?
#
loop_
_entity_poly.entity_id
_entity_poly.type
_entity_poly.pdbx_seq_one_letter_code
_entity_poly.pdbx_strand_id
1 'polypeptide(L)'
;MKILITGSNGLLGQKLLQKLRIDNNVELIATSVGDNRVSEKNGYTYFSLDVTDEKAVSKIITEQKPSIVINTAAMTNVDLCEDEKQACDALNVDAVRYLADACEKEAAHFIQISTDFIFDGEDGPYSEDDKPNPL
;
A
#
# COMPACT_ATOMS: atom_id res chain seq x y z
N MET A 1 -4.58 10.01 -15.79
CA MET A 1 -4.56 9.92 -14.31
C MET A 1 -3.33 9.11 -13.90
N LYS A 2 -2.55 9.56 -12.90
CA LYS A 2 -1.33 8.85 -12.46
C LYS A 2 -1.60 8.13 -11.14
N ILE A 3 -1.38 6.82 -11.10
CA ILE A 3 -1.63 5.97 -9.94
C ILE A 3 -0.31 5.31 -9.50
N LEU A 4 0.04 5.43 -8.23
CA LEU A 4 1.17 4.72 -7.60
C LEU A 4 0.63 3.61 -6.70
N ILE A 5 1.15 2.38 -6.89
CA ILE A 5 0.80 1.22 -6.06
C ILE A 5 2.03 0.78 -5.28
N THR A 6 1.95 0.74 -3.95
CA THR A 6 2.98 0.14 -3.10
C THR A 6 2.68 -1.34 -2.88
N GLY A 7 3.70 -2.12 -2.50
CA GLY A 7 3.51 -3.57 -2.33
C GLY A 7 3.18 -4.33 -3.63
N SER A 8 3.60 -3.79 -4.77
CA SER A 8 3.25 -4.30 -6.10
C SER A 8 3.71 -5.75 -6.38
N ASN A 9 4.67 -6.26 -5.63
CA ASN A 9 5.11 -7.66 -5.69
C ASN A 9 4.18 -8.63 -4.93
N GLY A 10 3.28 -8.12 -4.08
CA GLY A 10 2.28 -8.90 -3.35
C GLY A 10 1.10 -9.33 -4.23
N LEU A 11 0.25 -10.23 -3.71
CA LEU A 11 -0.87 -10.79 -4.47
C LEU A 11 -1.83 -9.70 -4.99
N LEU A 12 -2.30 -8.82 -4.10
CA LEU A 12 -3.24 -7.75 -4.47
C LEU A 12 -2.57 -6.74 -5.39
N GLY A 13 -1.34 -6.32 -5.09
CA GLY A 13 -0.59 -5.39 -5.91
C GLY A 13 -0.43 -5.87 -7.35
N GLN A 14 -0.06 -7.14 -7.56
CA GLN A 14 0.03 -7.76 -8.89
C GLN A 14 -1.31 -7.75 -9.62
N LYS A 15 -2.43 -8.04 -8.92
CA LYS A 15 -3.77 -8.05 -9.53
C LYS A 15 -4.22 -6.65 -9.93
N LEU A 16 -3.93 -5.64 -9.12
CA LEU A 16 -4.20 -4.24 -9.46
C LEU A 16 -3.38 -3.81 -10.69
N LEU A 17 -2.09 -4.13 -10.73
CA LEU A 17 -1.26 -3.86 -11.91
C LEU A 17 -1.84 -4.52 -13.18
N GLN A 18 -2.17 -5.81 -13.12
CA GLN A 18 -2.75 -6.53 -14.26
C GLN A 18 -4.03 -5.87 -14.78
N LYS A 19 -4.87 -5.37 -13.86
CA LYS A 19 -6.16 -4.76 -14.22
C LYS A 19 -6.00 -3.33 -14.74
N LEU A 20 -5.12 -2.52 -14.14
CA LEU A 20 -5.01 -1.10 -14.45
C LEU A 20 -4.08 -0.79 -15.64
N ARG A 21 -3.07 -1.62 -15.91
CA ARG A 21 -2.09 -1.40 -16.98
C ARG A 21 -2.68 -1.43 -18.40
N ILE A 22 -3.89 -1.96 -18.58
CA ILE A 22 -4.56 -2.00 -19.88
C ILE A 22 -5.40 -0.75 -20.16
N ASP A 23 -5.58 0.13 -19.17
CA ASP A 23 -6.27 1.40 -19.36
C ASP A 23 -5.30 2.48 -19.82
N ASN A 24 -5.45 2.90 -21.07
CA ASN A 24 -4.59 3.92 -21.68
C ASN A 24 -4.72 5.32 -21.05
N ASN A 25 -5.73 5.55 -20.19
CA ASN A 25 -5.91 6.81 -19.45
C ASN A 25 -5.15 6.83 -18.12
N VAL A 26 -4.51 5.70 -17.75
CA VAL A 26 -3.78 5.53 -16.50
C VAL A 26 -2.28 5.44 -16.77
N GLU A 27 -1.53 6.36 -16.20
CA GLU A 27 -0.08 6.25 -16.03
C GLU A 27 0.17 5.51 -14.71
N LEU A 28 0.74 4.31 -14.78
CA LEU A 28 0.82 3.39 -13.65
C LEU A 28 2.26 3.28 -13.14
N ILE A 29 2.42 3.46 -11.84
CA ILE A 29 3.68 3.31 -11.12
C ILE A 29 3.53 2.16 -10.13
N ALA A 30 4.46 1.22 -10.18
CA ALA A 30 4.54 0.09 -9.27
C ALA A 30 5.75 0.24 -8.34
N THR A 31 5.57 -0.01 -7.05
CA THR A 31 6.68 0.01 -6.10
C THR A 31 6.64 -1.17 -5.13
N SER A 32 7.81 -1.70 -4.81
CA SER A 32 8.01 -2.72 -3.77
C SER A 32 9.49 -2.76 -3.39
N VAL A 33 9.84 -3.42 -2.30
CA VAL A 33 11.24 -3.61 -1.92
C VAL A 33 11.94 -4.53 -2.91
N GLY A 34 13.15 -4.15 -3.34
CA GLY A 34 14.02 -4.92 -4.22
C GLY A 34 13.54 -4.96 -5.67
N ASP A 35 13.79 -6.07 -6.34
CA ASP A 35 13.52 -6.22 -7.77
C ASP A 35 12.03 -6.40 -8.09
N ASN A 36 11.65 -5.98 -9.30
CA ASN A 36 10.31 -6.23 -9.83
C ASN A 36 10.10 -7.73 -10.09
N ARG A 37 9.26 -8.37 -9.28
CA ARG A 37 8.91 -9.80 -9.36
C ARG A 37 7.64 -10.09 -10.15
N VAL A 38 6.97 -9.05 -10.66
CA VAL A 38 5.81 -9.23 -11.53
C VAL A 38 6.26 -9.82 -12.87
N SER A 39 5.59 -10.87 -13.34
CA SER A 39 5.97 -11.57 -14.57
C SER A 39 5.87 -10.70 -15.83
N GLU A 40 4.80 -9.92 -15.93
CA GLU A 40 4.58 -9.00 -17.04
C GLU A 40 4.99 -7.57 -16.64
N LYS A 41 6.05 -7.05 -17.30
CA LYS A 41 6.69 -5.78 -16.96
C LYS A 41 6.28 -4.59 -17.83
N ASN A 42 5.23 -4.74 -18.64
CA ASN A 42 4.77 -3.70 -19.58
C ASN A 42 3.58 -2.91 -19.00
N GLY A 43 3.45 -1.66 -19.42
CA GLY A 43 2.30 -0.81 -19.09
C GLY A 43 2.39 -0.14 -17.73
N TYR A 44 3.57 -0.15 -17.09
CA TYR A 44 3.85 0.60 -15.86
C TYR A 44 5.35 0.86 -15.70
N THR A 45 5.69 1.84 -14.87
CA THR A 45 7.07 2.09 -14.43
C THR A 45 7.28 1.50 -13.04
N TYR A 46 8.42 0.82 -12.81
CA TYR A 46 8.74 0.23 -11.52
C TYR A 46 9.87 0.99 -10.81
N PHE A 47 9.70 1.20 -9.50
CA PHE A 47 10.74 1.69 -8.61
C PHE A 47 10.87 0.78 -7.39
N SER A 48 12.10 0.49 -6.97
CA SER A 48 12.33 -0.12 -5.67
C SER A 48 12.05 0.91 -4.57
N LEU A 49 11.16 0.58 -3.65
CA LEU A 49 10.76 1.44 -2.54
C LEU A 49 10.56 0.58 -1.29
N ASP A 50 11.27 0.94 -0.23
CA ASP A 50 10.94 0.53 1.12
C ASP A 50 10.02 1.59 1.73
N VAL A 51 8.76 1.22 2.00
CA VAL A 51 7.75 2.15 2.55
C VAL A 51 8.04 2.52 4.01
N THR A 52 8.94 1.81 4.69
CA THR A 52 9.40 2.15 6.05
C THR A 52 10.48 3.25 6.05
N ASP A 53 11.02 3.62 4.88
CA ASP A 53 11.89 4.78 4.72
C ASP A 53 11.07 6.03 4.38
N GLU A 54 10.78 6.86 5.38
CA GLU A 54 10.02 8.11 5.25
C GLU A 54 10.56 9.03 4.15
N LYS A 55 11.91 9.14 4.04
CA LYS A 55 12.53 10.03 3.05
C LYS A 55 12.35 9.49 1.64
N ALA A 56 12.47 8.17 1.45
CA ALA A 56 12.25 7.53 0.17
C ALA A 56 10.78 7.65 -0.26
N VAL A 57 9.83 7.48 0.66
CA VAL A 57 8.39 7.69 0.44
C VAL A 57 8.10 9.13 0.01
N SER A 58 8.55 10.12 0.78
CA SER A 58 8.36 11.53 0.46
C SER A 58 8.96 11.89 -0.89
N LYS A 59 10.19 11.41 -1.16
CA LYS A 59 10.88 11.66 -2.42
C LYS A 59 10.11 11.15 -3.63
N ILE A 60 9.69 9.88 -3.61
CA ILE A 60 9.03 9.29 -4.77
C ILE A 60 7.67 9.93 -5.05
N ILE A 61 6.88 10.26 -4.01
CA ILE A 61 5.58 10.92 -4.19
C ILE A 61 5.77 12.33 -4.74
N THR A 62 6.74 13.10 -4.22
CA THR A 62 7.05 14.44 -4.74
C THR A 62 7.59 14.43 -6.18
N GLU A 63 8.45 13.46 -6.53
CA GLU A 63 9.02 13.37 -7.88
C GLU A 63 8.00 12.87 -8.92
N GLN A 64 7.20 11.87 -8.54
CA GLN A 64 6.26 11.23 -9.47
C GLN A 64 4.91 11.95 -9.53
N LYS A 65 4.52 12.70 -8.50
CA LYS A 65 3.25 13.44 -8.41
C LYS A 65 2.03 12.59 -8.80
N PRO A 66 1.82 11.43 -8.15
CA PRO A 66 0.65 10.63 -8.43
C PRO A 66 -0.63 11.36 -8.02
N SER A 67 -1.72 11.18 -8.77
CA SER A 67 -3.04 11.65 -8.37
C SER A 67 -3.66 10.75 -7.29
N ILE A 68 -3.28 9.46 -7.33
CA ILE A 68 -3.77 8.44 -6.38
C ILE A 68 -2.59 7.58 -5.95
N VAL A 69 -2.53 7.26 -4.65
CA VAL A 69 -1.61 6.27 -4.08
C VAL A 69 -2.44 5.16 -3.44
N ILE A 70 -2.19 3.91 -3.84
CA ILE A 70 -2.85 2.73 -3.28
C ILE A 70 -1.82 1.93 -2.50
N ASN A 71 -1.96 1.87 -1.18
CA ASN A 71 -1.08 1.08 -0.35
C ASN A 71 -1.59 -0.36 -0.21
N THR A 72 -0.83 -1.31 -0.74
CA THR A 72 -1.04 -2.75 -0.55
C THR A 72 0.12 -3.42 0.19
N ALA A 73 1.09 -2.63 0.67
CA ALA A 73 2.19 -3.14 1.48
C ALA A 73 1.72 -3.31 2.93
N ALA A 74 1.87 -4.50 3.47
CA ALA A 74 1.57 -4.81 4.86
C ALA A 74 2.30 -6.09 5.29
N MET A 75 2.57 -6.24 6.58
CA MET A 75 2.88 -7.50 7.23
C MET A 75 1.56 -8.16 7.64
N THR A 76 1.20 -9.27 6.97
CA THR A 76 -0.12 -9.91 7.14
C THR A 76 -0.05 -11.24 7.91
N ASN A 77 1.14 -11.69 8.26
CA ASN A 77 1.32 -12.88 9.10
C ASN A 77 1.20 -12.47 10.57
N VAL A 78 0.10 -12.88 11.22
CA VAL A 78 -0.22 -12.50 12.60
C VAL A 78 0.84 -13.02 13.58
N ASP A 79 1.25 -14.29 13.44
CA ASP A 79 2.26 -14.89 14.32
C ASP A 79 3.60 -14.14 14.21
N LEU A 80 3.99 -13.79 12.98
CA LEU A 80 5.22 -13.03 12.75
C LEU A 80 5.10 -11.60 13.33
N CYS A 81 3.93 -10.98 13.30
CA CYS A 81 3.72 -9.68 13.93
C CYS A 81 3.86 -9.75 15.47
N GLU A 82 3.47 -10.85 16.09
CA GLU A 82 3.69 -11.05 17.52
C GLU A 82 5.18 -11.23 17.86
N ASP A 83 5.92 -11.93 17.02
CA ASP A 83 7.36 -12.16 17.21
C ASP A 83 8.20 -10.93 16.86
N GLU A 84 7.83 -10.18 15.80
CA GLU A 84 8.58 -9.05 15.25
C GLU A 84 7.79 -7.73 15.36
N LYS A 85 7.31 -7.38 16.55
CA LYS A 85 6.45 -6.22 16.80
C LYS A 85 6.97 -4.92 16.22
N GLN A 86 8.26 -4.62 16.36
CA GLN A 86 8.86 -3.40 15.82
C GLN A 86 8.80 -3.34 14.29
N ALA A 87 9.05 -4.46 13.62
CA ALA A 87 8.95 -4.52 12.16
C ALA A 87 7.50 -4.43 11.69
N CYS A 88 6.57 -5.06 12.44
CA CYS A 88 5.15 -4.96 12.18
C CYS A 88 4.65 -3.51 12.33
N ASP A 89 4.99 -2.83 13.40
CA ASP A 89 4.64 -1.42 13.65
C ASP A 89 5.24 -0.51 12.57
N ALA A 90 6.51 -0.71 12.21
CA ALA A 90 7.15 0.09 11.16
C ALA A 90 6.43 -0.04 9.81
N LEU A 91 5.96 -1.25 9.45
CA LEU A 91 5.31 -1.49 8.16
C LEU A 91 3.81 -1.18 8.16
N ASN A 92 3.09 -1.56 9.24
CA ASN A 92 1.63 -1.46 9.29
C ASN A 92 1.13 -0.14 9.90
N VAL A 93 1.98 0.61 10.62
CA VAL A 93 1.62 1.89 11.26
C VAL A 93 2.46 3.04 10.71
N ASP A 94 3.78 3.01 10.89
CA ASP A 94 4.63 4.13 10.50
C ASP A 94 4.65 4.37 8.99
N ALA A 95 4.78 3.31 8.18
CA ALA A 95 4.75 3.42 6.73
C ALA A 95 3.43 4.00 6.21
N VAL A 96 2.30 3.63 6.82
CA VAL A 96 0.98 4.19 6.48
C VAL A 96 0.94 5.69 6.76
N ARG A 97 1.47 6.13 7.92
CA ARG A 97 1.60 7.54 8.26
C ARG A 97 2.49 8.29 7.27
N TYR A 98 3.67 7.76 6.91
CA TYR A 98 4.57 8.39 5.94
C TYR A 98 3.91 8.57 4.57
N LEU A 99 3.17 7.56 4.11
CA LEU A 99 2.42 7.63 2.85
C LEU A 99 1.30 8.67 2.92
N ALA A 100 0.51 8.67 4.01
CA ALA A 100 -0.58 9.64 4.21
C ALA A 100 -0.05 11.08 4.24
N ASP A 101 1.00 11.35 5.03
CA ASP A 101 1.60 12.68 5.16
C ASP A 101 2.19 13.17 3.81
N ALA A 102 2.83 12.29 3.06
CA ALA A 102 3.37 12.62 1.75
C ALA A 102 2.26 12.88 0.72
N CYS A 103 1.18 12.10 0.75
CA CYS A 103 0.01 12.30 -0.11
C CYS A 103 -0.71 13.61 0.20
N GLU A 104 -0.87 13.96 1.47
CA GLU A 104 -1.49 15.23 1.88
C GLU A 104 -0.69 16.43 1.35
N LYS A 105 0.64 16.41 1.48
CA LYS A 105 1.52 17.49 0.99
C LYS A 105 1.42 17.71 -0.53
N GLU A 106 1.24 16.65 -1.29
CA GLU A 106 1.19 16.69 -2.76
C GLU A 106 -0.26 16.66 -3.30
N ALA A 107 -1.28 16.77 -2.41
CA ALA A 107 -2.71 16.71 -2.75
C ALA A 107 -3.09 15.43 -3.53
N ALA A 108 -2.42 14.30 -3.24
CA ALA A 108 -2.75 12.99 -3.80
C ALA A 108 -3.84 12.31 -2.98
N HIS A 109 -4.75 11.60 -3.64
CA HIS A 109 -5.73 10.75 -2.95
C HIS A 109 -5.07 9.48 -2.42
N PHE A 110 -5.12 9.24 -1.12
CA PHE A 110 -4.54 8.06 -0.48
C PHE A 110 -5.60 7.00 -0.22
N ILE A 111 -5.33 5.76 -0.66
CA ILE A 111 -6.18 4.59 -0.42
C ILE A 111 -5.37 3.57 0.37
N GLN A 112 -5.74 3.37 1.64
CA GLN A 112 -5.19 2.33 2.51
C GLN A 112 -6.06 1.08 2.43
N ILE A 113 -5.45 -0.05 2.06
CA ILE A 113 -6.14 -1.35 2.15
C ILE A 113 -6.07 -1.82 3.60
N SER A 114 -7.22 -2.15 4.16
CA SER A 114 -7.39 -2.69 5.51
C SER A 114 -7.77 -4.16 5.47
N THR A 115 -8.16 -4.72 6.61
CA THR A 115 -8.53 -6.12 6.83
C THR A 115 -9.83 -6.21 7.62
N ASP A 116 -10.54 -7.32 7.53
CA ASP A 116 -11.69 -7.68 8.34
C ASP A 116 -11.31 -8.03 9.80
N PHE A 117 -10.06 -8.36 10.06
CA PHE A 117 -9.54 -8.60 11.43
C PHE A 117 -9.49 -7.35 12.32
N ILE A 118 -10.02 -6.21 11.88
CA ILE A 118 -10.30 -5.07 12.76
C ILE A 118 -11.45 -5.34 13.74
N PHE A 119 -12.25 -6.38 13.50
CA PHE A 119 -13.34 -6.82 14.37
C PHE A 119 -13.00 -8.16 15.02
N ASP A 120 -13.58 -8.43 16.20
CA ASP A 120 -13.37 -9.67 16.98
C ASP A 120 -14.13 -10.89 16.41
N GLY A 121 -15.13 -10.68 15.57
CA GLY A 121 -15.94 -11.74 14.98
C GLY A 121 -17.07 -12.26 15.88
N GLU A 122 -17.33 -11.67 17.04
CA GLU A 122 -18.33 -12.19 18.00
C GLU A 122 -19.77 -11.82 17.63
N ASP A 123 -20.02 -10.57 17.17
CA ASP A 123 -21.35 -9.99 16.99
C ASP A 123 -21.67 -9.54 15.54
N GLY A 124 -21.16 -10.23 14.53
CA GLY A 124 -21.43 -9.89 13.11
C GLY A 124 -22.90 -10.08 12.68
N PRO A 125 -23.31 -9.55 11.52
CA PRO A 125 -22.50 -8.82 10.54
C PRO A 125 -22.14 -7.40 11.00
N TYR A 126 -20.90 -6.96 10.69
CA TYR A 126 -20.41 -5.63 11.03
C TYR A 126 -20.66 -4.62 9.92
N SER A 127 -20.75 -3.36 10.29
CA SER A 127 -20.85 -2.20 9.42
C SER A 127 -19.66 -1.27 9.59
N GLU A 128 -19.54 -0.26 8.73
CA GLU A 128 -18.47 0.74 8.79
C GLU A 128 -18.51 1.61 10.04
N ASP A 129 -19.68 1.70 10.70
CA ASP A 129 -19.90 2.50 11.92
C ASP A 129 -19.64 1.71 13.22
N ASP A 130 -19.41 0.38 13.11
CA ASP A 130 -19.16 -0.46 14.26
C ASP A 130 -17.77 -0.20 14.85
N LYS A 131 -17.69 -0.26 16.18
CA LYS A 131 -16.43 0.00 16.88
C LYS A 131 -15.42 -1.12 16.60
N PRO A 132 -14.22 -0.81 16.07
CA PRO A 132 -13.15 -1.79 15.93
C PRO A 132 -12.76 -2.41 17.27
N ASN A 133 -12.59 -3.72 17.29
CA ASN A 133 -12.14 -4.50 18.44
C ASN A 133 -11.25 -5.67 17.96
N PRO A 134 -10.03 -5.38 17.44
CA PRO A 134 -9.11 -6.43 16.99
C PRO A 134 -8.66 -7.30 18.16
N LEU A 135 -8.47 -8.60 17.90
CA LEU A 135 -7.95 -9.58 18.87
C LEU A 135 -6.46 -9.38 19.13
#